data_b89edf7413683bd24c6e9b3d1a79a0df
#
_entry.id   b89edf7413683bd24c6e9b3d1a79a0df
#
_cell.length_a   1.000
_cell.length_b   1.000
_cell.length_c   1.000
_cell.angle_alpha   90.00
_cell.angle_beta   90.00
_cell.angle_gamma   90.00
#
_symmetry.space_group_name_H-M   'P 1'
#
loop_
_entity.id
_entity.type
_entity.pdbx_description
1 polymer ?
#
loop_
_entity_poly.entity_id
_entity_poly.type
_entity_poly.pdbx_seq_one_letter_code
_entity_poly.pdbx_strand_id
1 'polypeptide(L)'
;MVSARTRWFIAFAALLALLPVLPVPEFWITQLDYIGLNAIVSLGLVLLTGVAGLTSFGQAAFVGIGAYTAAALAVNVGLSPWLTLFIGLGITVLVALVLAAVTLRMSGHYLPLATIAWALSLYYTMSNMESLGKYDGILGVPALSLFGLDLGSGRSYFYVIWTIALLAALAVIRLLDSRSGRAIRALKGGTTMAEAMGISTFRYKVQVFVLAAMLASVSGWLFAHFQRTVNPSPFSLPKGIEYLFMAVLGGVGQVWGAFTGAALVKLTEDQLKDWLPRLIGTSGNYEVIVFGLVLVVVLKYASEGLWPHIERLFARFLPEKRRVRDWADAAPLPERAKPAPGELLLDVDRVRKQFGGLVAVNDVSFQIHAGEIIGLIGPNGAGKSTTFNLVSGVLSKTSGQVTFRGEDVSALASREIARRGMSRTFQHVKMLPDMTVLENVALGGYLRSSAGMARAMLRLDRDEERRLFREAERQLERIGMKEQMHELAGNLALGPARLMEIARALCTDPALLLLDEPAAGLRHKEKQALAAVLRQLKSEGMSLLLVEHDMDFVMNLTDRIVVMEFGTKLIEGTPAVVQASPVVRAAYLGTEH
;
A
#
# COMPACT_ATOMS: atom_id res chain seq x y z
N MET A 1 23.10 -10.52 17.51
CA MET A 1 23.85 -9.32 17.07
C MET A 1 22.86 -8.24 16.64
N VAL A 2 23.03 -7.01 17.11
CA VAL A 2 22.20 -5.86 16.73
C VAL A 2 22.45 -5.55 15.25
N SER A 3 21.37 -5.45 14.44
CA SER A 3 21.51 -5.19 13.01
C SER A 3 22.22 -3.84 12.78
N ALA A 4 22.97 -3.69 11.68
CA ALA A 4 23.65 -2.45 11.38
C ALA A 4 22.67 -1.25 11.25
N ARG A 5 21.44 -1.48 10.73
CA ARG A 5 20.38 -0.46 10.71
C ARG A 5 19.95 -0.02 12.12
N THR A 6 19.85 -0.95 13.06
CA THR A 6 19.53 -0.62 14.46
C THR A 6 20.68 0.19 15.09
N ARG A 7 21.94 -0.11 14.76
CA ARG A 7 23.09 0.68 15.21
C ARG A 7 23.05 2.12 14.71
N TRP A 8 22.75 2.34 13.44
CA TRP A 8 22.59 3.68 12.87
C TRP A 8 21.43 4.46 13.49
N PHE A 9 20.29 3.78 13.74
CA PHE A 9 19.16 4.39 14.45
C PHE A 9 19.56 4.83 15.87
N ILE A 10 20.27 3.96 16.60
CA ILE A 10 20.78 4.27 17.95
C ILE A 10 21.80 5.41 17.90
N ALA A 11 22.73 5.40 16.93
CA ALA A 11 23.72 6.46 16.77
C ALA A 11 23.08 7.83 16.48
N PHE A 12 22.05 7.85 15.61
CA PHE A 12 21.28 9.06 15.32
C PHE A 12 20.51 9.54 16.56
N ALA A 13 19.86 8.64 17.30
CA ALA A 13 19.17 8.99 18.53
C ALA A 13 20.14 9.51 19.61
N ALA A 14 21.33 8.91 19.74
CA ALA A 14 22.36 9.37 20.66
C ALA A 14 22.91 10.76 20.26
N LEU A 15 23.13 11.00 18.98
CA LEU A 15 23.54 12.32 18.47
C LEU A 15 22.49 13.38 18.83
N LEU A 16 21.21 13.11 18.59
CA LEU A 16 20.13 14.02 18.97
C LEU A 16 20.06 14.26 20.48
N ALA A 17 20.26 13.22 21.29
CA ALA A 17 20.23 13.36 22.75
C ALA A 17 21.38 14.22 23.29
N LEU A 18 22.51 14.29 22.59
CA LEU A 18 23.65 15.13 22.98
C LEU A 18 23.48 16.60 22.59
N LEU A 19 22.73 16.93 21.53
CA LEU A 19 22.63 18.29 21.00
C LEU A 19 22.19 19.34 22.04
N PRO A 20 21.15 19.13 22.89
CA PRO A 20 20.73 20.14 23.87
C PRO A 20 21.73 20.33 25.03
N VAL A 21 22.65 19.37 25.24
CA VAL A 21 23.69 19.44 26.29
C VAL A 21 24.89 20.25 25.81
N LEU A 22 25.11 20.28 24.51
CA LEU A 22 26.20 21.05 23.89
C LEU A 22 25.87 22.57 23.91
N PRO A 23 26.89 23.44 23.86
CA PRO A 23 26.69 24.91 23.81
C PRO A 23 26.19 25.37 22.44
N VAL A 24 25.10 24.78 21.97
CA VAL A 24 24.42 25.14 20.73
C VAL A 24 23.51 26.34 21.01
N PRO A 25 23.51 27.40 20.17
CA PRO A 25 22.59 28.52 20.31
C PRO A 25 21.13 28.09 20.33
N GLU A 26 20.30 28.73 21.17
CA GLU A 26 18.87 28.43 21.33
C GLU A 26 18.10 28.50 20.00
N PHE A 27 18.53 29.37 19.08
CA PHE A 27 17.97 29.46 17.73
C PHE A 27 17.98 28.10 17.02
N TRP A 28 19.12 27.39 17.04
CA TRP A 28 19.23 26.09 16.37
C TRP A 28 18.42 24.98 17.08
N ILE A 29 18.31 25.03 18.41
CA ILE A 29 17.46 24.12 19.16
C ILE A 29 16.00 24.32 18.74
N THR A 30 15.52 25.56 18.71
CA THR A 30 14.18 25.91 18.24
C THR A 30 13.93 25.46 16.80
N GLN A 31 14.90 25.63 15.90
CA GLN A 31 14.78 25.14 14.52
C GLN A 31 14.63 23.61 14.47
N LEU A 32 15.42 22.89 15.26
CA LEU A 32 15.33 21.44 15.35
C LEU A 32 13.99 20.98 15.94
N ASP A 33 13.41 21.75 16.87
CA ASP A 33 12.06 21.47 17.40
C ASP A 33 11.00 21.55 16.30
N TYR A 34 11.02 22.61 15.48
CA TYR A 34 10.13 22.71 14.32
C TYR A 34 10.36 21.60 13.29
N ILE A 35 11.63 21.23 13.04
CA ILE A 35 11.95 20.10 12.16
C ILE A 35 11.35 18.81 12.71
N GLY A 36 11.44 18.56 14.01
CA GLY A 36 10.85 17.40 14.66
C GLY A 36 9.32 17.36 14.52
N LEU A 37 8.65 18.49 14.78
CA LEU A 37 7.18 18.64 14.59
C LEU A 37 6.77 18.36 13.15
N ASN A 38 7.45 18.98 12.19
CA ASN A 38 7.18 18.81 10.77
C ASN A 38 7.46 17.37 10.30
N ALA A 39 8.51 16.74 10.83
CA ALA A 39 8.85 15.36 10.51
C ALA A 39 7.76 14.37 10.96
N ILE A 40 7.11 14.59 12.10
CA ILE A 40 5.99 13.76 12.56
C ILE A 40 4.82 13.81 11.56
N VAL A 41 4.46 15.00 11.07
CA VAL A 41 3.41 15.16 10.04
C VAL A 41 3.84 14.51 8.72
N SER A 42 5.09 14.76 8.30
CA SER A 42 5.65 14.20 7.07
C SER A 42 5.71 12.68 7.09
N LEU A 43 5.96 12.04 8.25
CA LEU A 43 5.86 10.58 8.41
C LEU A 43 4.46 10.05 8.07
N GLY A 44 3.41 10.76 8.49
CA GLY A 44 2.04 10.44 8.11
C GLY A 44 1.82 10.53 6.59
N LEU A 45 2.36 11.56 5.94
CA LEU A 45 2.27 11.75 4.49
C LEU A 45 3.12 10.75 3.71
N VAL A 46 4.29 10.35 4.23
CA VAL A 46 5.09 9.26 3.66
C VAL A 46 4.29 7.97 3.59
N LEU A 47 3.55 7.62 4.65
CA LEU A 47 2.67 6.45 4.64
C LEU A 47 1.49 6.63 3.67
N LEU A 48 0.81 7.77 3.75
CA LEU A 48 -0.43 8.03 3.02
C LEU A 48 -0.17 8.24 1.52
N THR A 49 0.71 9.18 1.18
CA THR A 49 0.98 9.55 -0.22
C THR A 49 2.08 8.67 -0.82
N GLY A 50 3.16 8.46 -0.07
CA GLY A 50 4.32 7.74 -0.57
C GLY A 50 4.08 6.24 -0.74
N VAL A 51 3.56 5.58 0.29
CA VAL A 51 3.40 4.13 0.33
C VAL A 51 2.05 3.68 -0.18
N ALA A 52 0.95 4.28 0.32
CA ALA A 52 -0.41 3.88 -0.08
C ALA A 52 -0.89 4.52 -1.39
N GLY A 53 -0.19 5.54 -1.91
CA GLY A 53 -0.57 6.25 -3.15
C GLY A 53 -1.81 7.15 -3.01
N LEU A 54 -2.10 7.64 -1.80
CA LEU A 54 -3.25 8.48 -1.48
C LEU A 54 -2.81 9.93 -1.23
N THR A 55 -2.79 10.75 -2.26
CA THR A 55 -2.39 12.16 -2.13
C THR A 55 -3.42 12.92 -1.30
N SER A 56 -2.95 13.63 -0.25
CA SER A 56 -3.76 14.43 0.65
C SER A 56 -3.10 15.77 0.95
N PHE A 57 -3.88 16.84 0.86
CA PHE A 57 -3.48 18.21 1.24
C PHE A 57 -4.06 18.62 2.60
N GLY A 58 -4.83 17.75 3.25
CA GLY A 58 -5.60 18.07 4.46
C GLY A 58 -4.86 17.92 5.79
N GLN A 59 -3.57 17.58 5.80
CA GLN A 59 -2.88 17.23 7.04
C GLN A 59 -2.76 18.40 8.01
N ALA A 60 -2.61 19.66 7.51
CA ALA A 60 -2.57 20.85 8.34
C ALA A 60 -3.85 21.03 9.19
N ALA A 61 -5.01 20.65 8.66
CA ALA A 61 -6.26 20.69 9.41
C ALA A 61 -6.26 19.73 10.60
N PHE A 62 -5.67 18.54 10.47
CA PHE A 62 -5.53 17.59 11.58
C PHE A 62 -4.50 18.05 12.62
N VAL A 63 -3.44 18.74 12.19
CA VAL A 63 -2.54 19.47 13.11
C VAL A 63 -3.35 20.50 13.91
N GLY A 64 -4.21 21.27 13.24
CA GLY A 64 -5.12 22.24 13.85
C GLY A 64 -6.07 21.59 14.87
N ILE A 65 -6.70 20.47 14.54
CA ILE A 65 -7.58 19.75 15.48
C ILE A 65 -6.81 19.37 16.75
N GLY A 66 -5.60 18.82 16.64
CA GLY A 66 -4.77 18.49 17.79
C GLY A 66 -4.40 19.70 18.63
N ALA A 67 -3.98 20.78 17.97
CA ALA A 67 -3.57 22.02 18.64
C ALA A 67 -4.73 22.74 19.35
N TYR A 68 -5.86 22.93 18.66
CA TYR A 68 -7.02 23.60 19.24
C TYR A 68 -7.70 22.78 20.34
N THR A 69 -7.76 21.45 20.19
CA THR A 69 -8.27 20.59 21.28
C THR A 69 -7.41 20.72 22.52
N ALA A 70 -6.07 20.70 22.36
CA ALA A 70 -5.15 20.89 23.47
C ALA A 70 -5.34 22.25 24.15
N ALA A 71 -5.33 23.33 23.37
CA ALA A 71 -5.46 24.68 23.86
C ALA A 71 -6.81 24.92 24.55
N ALA A 72 -7.92 24.60 23.89
CA ALA A 72 -9.26 24.85 24.42
C ALA A 72 -9.53 24.05 25.71
N LEU A 73 -9.14 22.78 25.78
CA LEU A 73 -9.37 21.98 26.97
C LEU A 73 -8.41 22.33 28.12
N ALA A 74 -7.16 22.69 27.81
CA ALA A 74 -6.21 23.06 28.85
C ALA A 74 -6.50 24.46 29.45
N VAL A 75 -6.87 25.45 28.60
CA VAL A 75 -7.09 26.84 29.04
C VAL A 75 -8.51 27.03 29.58
N ASN A 76 -9.54 26.59 28.81
CA ASN A 76 -10.93 26.91 29.19
C ASN A 76 -11.51 25.93 30.21
N VAL A 77 -11.02 24.68 30.24
CA VAL A 77 -11.54 23.62 31.14
C VAL A 77 -10.55 23.26 32.24
N GLY A 78 -9.27 23.62 32.10
CA GLY A 78 -8.22 23.34 33.09
C GLY A 78 -7.77 21.87 33.11
N LEU A 79 -7.97 21.13 32.01
CA LEU A 79 -7.56 19.73 31.93
C LEU A 79 -6.04 19.58 31.83
N SER A 80 -5.53 18.48 32.37
CA SER A 80 -4.11 18.12 32.22
C SER A 80 -3.71 18.04 30.75
N PRO A 81 -2.55 18.61 30.35
CA PRO A 81 -2.03 18.51 28.98
C PRO A 81 -2.01 17.08 28.42
N TRP A 82 -1.66 16.10 29.26
CA TRP A 82 -1.61 14.69 28.84
C TRP A 82 -3.00 14.11 28.55
N LEU A 83 -4.03 14.53 29.29
CA LEU A 83 -5.40 14.09 29.03
C LEU A 83 -5.92 14.71 27.72
N THR A 84 -5.56 15.97 27.44
CA THR A 84 -5.95 16.63 26.19
C THR A 84 -5.39 15.94 24.94
N LEU A 85 -4.21 15.28 25.04
CA LEU A 85 -3.67 14.45 23.95
C LEU A 85 -4.62 13.32 23.58
N PHE A 86 -5.09 12.54 24.57
CA PHE A 86 -5.97 11.40 24.30
C PHE A 86 -7.34 11.84 23.78
N ILE A 87 -7.89 12.93 24.31
CA ILE A 87 -9.16 13.51 23.83
C ILE A 87 -8.97 14.03 22.39
N GLY A 88 -7.87 14.74 22.11
CA GLY A 88 -7.54 15.24 20.79
C GLY A 88 -7.37 14.13 19.77
N LEU A 89 -6.71 13.04 20.15
CA LEU A 89 -6.61 11.83 19.30
C LEU A 89 -7.99 11.21 19.04
N GLY A 90 -8.85 11.12 20.06
CA GLY A 90 -10.23 10.61 19.92
C GLY A 90 -11.06 11.44 18.92
N ILE A 91 -11.03 12.78 19.05
CA ILE A 91 -11.70 13.69 18.12
C ILE A 91 -11.11 13.54 16.71
N THR A 92 -9.79 13.50 16.58
CA THR A 92 -9.11 13.33 15.31
C THR A 92 -9.51 12.02 14.63
N VAL A 93 -9.54 10.90 15.36
CA VAL A 93 -9.97 9.60 14.82
C VAL A 93 -11.42 9.68 14.33
N LEU A 94 -12.32 10.28 15.11
CA LEU A 94 -13.72 10.43 14.73
C LEU A 94 -13.85 11.25 13.43
N VAL A 95 -13.23 12.43 13.38
CA VAL A 95 -13.26 13.31 12.20
C VAL A 95 -12.62 12.59 11.00
N ALA A 96 -11.46 11.96 11.19
CA ALA A 96 -10.78 11.23 10.11
C ALA A 96 -11.62 10.06 9.59
N LEU A 97 -12.34 9.32 10.44
CA LEU A 97 -13.25 8.24 10.01
C LEU A 97 -14.42 8.78 9.19
N VAL A 98 -15.04 9.88 9.61
CA VAL A 98 -16.14 10.53 8.86
C VAL A 98 -15.64 10.98 7.49
N LEU A 99 -14.50 11.68 7.45
CA LEU A 99 -13.91 12.15 6.19
C LEU A 99 -13.50 10.99 5.28
N ALA A 100 -12.90 9.95 5.84
CA ALA A 100 -12.50 8.75 5.10
C ALA A 100 -13.70 8.00 4.50
N ALA A 101 -14.81 7.90 5.23
CA ALA A 101 -16.03 7.24 4.75
C ALA A 101 -16.61 7.91 3.50
N VAL A 102 -16.48 9.23 3.40
CA VAL A 102 -16.96 10.01 2.25
C VAL A 102 -15.89 10.03 1.14
N THR A 103 -14.66 10.38 1.47
CA THR A 103 -13.64 10.72 0.45
C THR A 103 -12.91 9.52 -0.13
N LEU A 104 -12.65 8.45 0.65
CA LEU A 104 -11.85 7.31 0.18
C LEU A 104 -12.64 6.35 -0.75
N ARG A 105 -13.93 6.57 -0.92
CA ARG A 105 -14.74 5.91 -1.96
C ARG A 105 -14.58 6.56 -3.33
N MET A 106 -14.12 7.81 -3.36
CA MET A 106 -13.82 8.52 -4.60
C MET A 106 -12.52 7.98 -5.19
N SER A 107 -12.43 7.90 -6.51
CA SER A 107 -11.26 7.39 -7.24
C SER A 107 -10.56 8.50 -8.02
N GLY A 108 -9.27 8.29 -8.31
CA GLY A 108 -8.49 9.18 -9.15
C GLY A 108 -8.26 10.57 -8.53
N HIS A 109 -8.47 11.61 -9.32
CA HIS A 109 -8.16 13.00 -8.95
C HIS A 109 -9.15 13.62 -7.93
N TYR A 110 -10.24 12.97 -7.61
CA TYR A 110 -11.25 13.50 -6.68
C TYR A 110 -10.78 13.50 -5.23
N LEU A 111 -9.91 12.55 -4.83
CA LEU A 111 -9.42 12.49 -3.45
C LEU A 111 -8.58 13.72 -3.05
N PRO A 112 -7.59 14.19 -3.82
CA PRO A 112 -6.88 15.43 -3.53
C PRO A 112 -7.80 16.65 -3.41
N LEU A 113 -8.77 16.80 -4.33
CA LEU A 113 -9.74 17.89 -4.30
C LEU A 113 -10.62 17.86 -3.05
N ALA A 114 -11.11 16.68 -2.66
CA ALA A 114 -11.91 16.52 -1.45
C ALA A 114 -11.09 16.87 -0.19
N THR A 115 -9.82 16.49 -0.13
CA THR A 115 -8.95 16.82 1.02
C THR A 115 -8.64 18.31 1.11
N ILE A 116 -8.54 19.02 -0.02
CA ILE A 116 -8.44 20.50 -0.05
C ILE A 116 -9.73 21.13 0.49
N ALA A 117 -10.89 20.68 0.01
CA ALA A 117 -12.18 21.21 0.45
C ALA A 117 -12.38 21.04 1.97
N TRP A 118 -12.05 19.87 2.51
CA TRP A 118 -12.10 19.61 3.94
C TRP A 118 -11.09 20.45 4.73
N ALA A 119 -9.87 20.62 4.22
CA ALA A 119 -8.85 21.46 4.85
C ALA A 119 -9.33 22.90 4.99
N LEU A 120 -9.89 23.46 3.92
CA LEU A 120 -10.46 24.81 3.93
C LEU A 120 -11.66 24.90 4.88
N SER A 121 -12.58 23.92 4.85
CA SER A 121 -13.75 23.91 5.73
C SER A 121 -13.34 23.90 7.21
N LEU A 122 -12.40 23.04 7.60
CA LEU A 122 -11.91 22.98 8.97
C LEU A 122 -11.13 24.24 9.36
N TYR A 123 -10.32 24.79 8.46
CA TYR A 123 -9.61 26.04 8.67
C TYR A 123 -10.59 27.20 8.96
N TYR A 124 -11.62 27.39 8.12
CA TYR A 124 -12.62 28.42 8.32
C TYR A 124 -13.49 28.16 9.56
N THR A 125 -13.75 26.91 9.91
CA THR A 125 -14.42 26.58 11.17
C THR A 125 -13.59 27.07 12.36
N MET A 126 -12.29 26.73 12.42
CA MET A 126 -11.38 27.17 13.47
C MET A 126 -11.27 28.69 13.53
N SER A 127 -11.26 29.37 12.37
CA SER A 127 -11.10 30.82 12.26
C SER A 127 -12.36 31.64 12.65
N ASN A 128 -13.54 31.01 12.68
CA ASN A 128 -14.81 31.72 12.93
C ASN A 128 -15.50 31.30 14.24
N MET A 129 -15.09 30.17 14.88
CA MET A 129 -15.69 29.75 16.14
C MET A 129 -15.27 30.65 17.31
N GLU A 130 -16.24 31.22 18.02
CA GLU A 130 -15.99 32.06 19.20
C GLU A 130 -15.30 31.30 20.33
N SER A 131 -15.69 30.06 20.56
CA SER A 131 -15.10 29.18 21.58
C SER A 131 -13.62 28.86 21.33
N LEU A 132 -13.12 29.07 20.12
CA LEU A 132 -11.72 28.86 19.72
C LEU A 132 -10.95 30.19 19.56
N GLY A 133 -11.57 31.35 19.94
CA GLY A 133 -10.94 32.66 19.88
C GLY A 133 -10.87 33.27 18.48
N LYS A 134 -11.59 32.72 17.51
CA LYS A 134 -11.59 33.22 16.11
C LYS A 134 -10.15 33.33 15.54
N TYR A 135 -9.86 34.44 14.84
CA TYR A 135 -8.52 34.70 14.27
C TYR A 135 -7.46 35.03 15.33
N ASP A 136 -7.84 35.56 16.50
CA ASP A 136 -6.91 35.85 17.61
C ASP A 136 -6.41 34.56 18.28
N GLY A 137 -7.23 33.51 18.25
CA GLY A 137 -6.89 32.21 18.81
C GLY A 137 -6.95 32.13 20.33
N ILE A 138 -6.26 31.13 20.89
CA ILE A 138 -6.21 30.86 22.33
C ILE A 138 -4.80 31.13 22.84
N LEU A 139 -4.69 32.01 23.85
CA LEU A 139 -3.43 32.34 24.51
C LEU A 139 -3.30 31.61 25.86
N GLY A 140 -2.08 31.51 26.37
CA GLY A 140 -1.83 30.98 27.71
C GLY A 140 -1.91 29.47 27.84
N VAL A 141 -1.66 28.71 26.75
CA VAL A 141 -1.57 27.26 26.81
C VAL A 141 -0.46 26.85 27.80
N PRO A 142 -0.74 26.01 28.80
CA PRO A 142 0.24 25.64 29.82
C PRO A 142 1.41 24.86 29.20
N ALA A 143 2.62 25.05 29.77
CA ALA A 143 3.76 24.20 29.43
C ALA A 143 3.50 22.76 29.83
N LEU A 144 4.17 21.82 29.15
CA LEU A 144 4.16 20.43 29.56
C LEU A 144 4.97 20.26 30.85
N SER A 145 4.45 19.43 31.75
CA SER A 145 5.19 18.93 32.90
C SER A 145 5.10 17.40 32.95
N LEU A 146 6.15 16.76 33.36
CA LEU A 146 6.22 15.30 33.52
C LEU A 146 6.83 14.95 34.87
N PHE A 147 6.06 14.29 35.74
CA PHE A 147 6.49 13.91 37.10
C PHE A 147 7.09 15.08 37.90
N GLY A 148 6.56 16.29 37.75
CA GLY A 148 7.04 17.49 38.43
C GLY A 148 8.22 18.21 37.77
N LEU A 149 8.77 17.66 36.67
CA LEU A 149 9.77 18.31 35.87
C LEU A 149 9.09 19.31 34.90
N ASP A 150 9.49 20.56 34.93
CA ASP A 150 9.03 21.56 33.97
C ASP A 150 9.74 21.35 32.63
N LEU A 151 8.94 21.13 31.60
CA LEU A 151 9.41 20.96 30.23
C LEU A 151 9.19 22.25 29.38
N GLY A 152 9.00 23.40 30.03
CA GLY A 152 8.68 24.67 29.38
C GLY A 152 9.85 25.35 28.64
N SER A 153 11.10 24.89 28.84
CA SER A 153 12.26 25.42 28.07
C SER A 153 12.40 24.70 26.74
N GLY A 154 12.87 25.40 25.68
CA GLY A 154 13.11 24.80 24.36
C GLY A 154 13.99 23.56 24.43
N ARG A 155 15.07 23.57 25.25
CA ARG A 155 15.97 22.43 25.41
C ARG A 155 15.32 21.22 26.06
N SER A 156 14.47 21.41 27.07
CA SER A 156 13.75 20.30 27.70
C SER A 156 12.63 19.78 26.76
N TYR A 157 11.97 20.69 26.04
CA TYR A 157 10.93 20.33 25.10
C TYR A 157 11.44 19.55 23.88
N PHE A 158 12.66 19.85 23.46
CA PHE A 158 13.38 19.11 22.40
C PHE A 158 13.34 17.58 22.64
N TYR A 159 13.63 17.16 23.86
CA TYR A 159 13.62 15.73 24.18
C TYR A 159 12.22 15.10 24.01
N VAL A 160 11.16 15.84 24.31
CA VAL A 160 9.78 15.37 24.12
C VAL A 160 9.45 15.20 22.64
N ILE A 161 9.70 16.24 21.83
CA ILE A 161 9.43 16.23 20.39
C ILE A 161 10.20 15.10 19.72
N TRP A 162 11.51 15.03 19.93
CA TRP A 162 12.35 14.04 19.25
C TRP A 162 12.12 12.61 19.74
N THR A 163 11.79 12.41 21.01
CA THR A 163 11.38 11.09 21.50
C THR A 163 10.12 10.61 20.78
N ILE A 164 9.09 11.45 20.69
CA ILE A 164 7.85 11.13 19.98
C ILE A 164 8.10 10.92 18.49
N ALA A 165 8.91 11.77 17.86
CA ALA A 165 9.27 11.64 16.43
C ALA A 165 10.01 10.33 16.13
N LEU A 166 10.98 9.95 16.97
CA LEU A 166 11.72 8.70 16.83
C LEU A 166 10.86 7.46 17.11
N LEU A 167 9.97 7.52 18.12
CA LEU A 167 9.01 6.44 18.38
C LEU A 167 8.02 6.28 17.22
N ALA A 168 7.52 7.38 16.65
CA ALA A 168 6.69 7.37 15.46
C ALA A 168 7.43 6.78 14.25
N ALA A 169 8.67 7.18 14.00
CA ALA A 169 9.50 6.63 12.94
C ALA A 169 9.73 5.12 13.13
N LEU A 170 10.03 4.69 14.36
CA LEU A 170 10.23 3.27 14.67
C LEU A 170 8.94 2.47 14.44
N ALA A 171 7.79 3.00 14.86
CA ALA A 171 6.49 2.37 14.63
C ALA A 171 6.18 2.23 13.12
N VAL A 172 6.45 3.28 12.34
CA VAL A 172 6.27 3.27 10.88
C VAL A 172 7.23 2.29 10.20
N ILE A 173 8.51 2.26 10.58
CA ILE A 173 9.50 1.29 10.05
C ILE A 173 9.02 -0.14 10.31
N ARG A 174 8.59 -0.44 11.53
CA ARG A 174 8.08 -1.78 11.90
C ARG A 174 6.81 -2.13 11.14
N LEU A 175 5.89 -1.17 11.00
CA LEU A 175 4.67 -1.34 10.20
C LEU A 175 5.00 -1.69 8.75
N LEU A 176 5.91 -0.94 8.12
CA LEU A 176 6.31 -1.18 6.72
C LEU A 176 7.06 -2.51 6.52
N ASP A 177 7.72 -3.02 7.57
CA ASP A 177 8.43 -4.32 7.57
C ASP A 177 7.51 -5.50 7.96
N SER A 178 6.22 -5.37 7.79
CA SER A 178 5.20 -6.36 8.21
C SER A 178 4.25 -6.74 7.07
N ARG A 179 3.43 -7.76 7.33
CA ARG A 179 2.28 -8.14 6.50
C ARG A 179 1.39 -6.93 6.17
N SER A 180 1.06 -6.12 7.18
CA SER A 180 0.25 -4.92 6.99
C SER A 180 0.95 -3.89 6.09
N GLY A 181 2.27 -3.73 6.24
CA GLY A 181 3.06 -2.85 5.38
C GLY A 181 3.09 -3.32 3.93
N ARG A 182 3.22 -4.62 3.68
CA ARG A 182 3.10 -5.19 2.32
C ARG A 182 1.72 -4.96 1.74
N ALA A 183 0.65 -5.13 2.54
CA ALA A 183 -0.72 -4.84 2.11
C ALA A 183 -0.94 -3.35 1.77
N ILE A 184 -0.34 -2.42 2.54
CA ILE A 184 -0.40 -0.99 2.24
C ILE A 184 0.31 -0.69 0.90
N ARG A 185 1.51 -1.24 0.67
CA ARG A 185 2.23 -1.09 -0.62
C ARG A 185 1.43 -1.66 -1.79
N ALA A 186 0.69 -2.74 -1.57
CA ALA A 186 -0.15 -3.35 -2.60
C ALA A 186 -1.28 -2.43 -3.08
N LEU A 187 -1.71 -1.43 -2.29
CA LEU A 187 -2.70 -0.42 -2.72
C LEU A 187 -2.21 0.38 -3.93
N LYS A 188 -0.90 0.71 -3.97
CA LYS A 188 -0.27 1.42 -5.09
C LYS A 188 -0.11 0.53 -6.32
N GLY A 189 0.07 -0.78 -6.14
CA GLY A 189 0.19 -1.78 -7.21
C GLY A 189 -1.13 -2.12 -7.94
N GLY A 190 -2.25 -1.62 -7.44
CA GLY A 190 -3.59 -1.82 -8.01
C GLY A 190 -4.55 -2.54 -7.07
N THR A 191 -5.74 -1.97 -6.93
CA THR A 191 -6.78 -2.48 -6.02
C THR A 191 -7.22 -3.91 -6.36
N THR A 192 -7.37 -4.21 -7.66
CA THR A 192 -7.79 -5.54 -8.13
C THR A 192 -6.81 -6.64 -7.73
N MET A 193 -5.49 -6.37 -7.86
CA MET A 193 -4.45 -7.32 -7.45
C MET A 193 -4.47 -7.54 -5.93
N ALA A 194 -4.57 -6.47 -5.16
CA ALA A 194 -4.62 -6.56 -3.70
C ALA A 194 -5.87 -7.33 -3.22
N GLU A 195 -7.03 -7.09 -3.83
CA GLU A 195 -8.28 -7.79 -3.50
C GLU A 195 -8.25 -9.27 -3.90
N ALA A 196 -7.61 -9.62 -5.02
CA ALA A 196 -7.39 -11.02 -5.41
C ALA A 196 -6.49 -11.79 -4.41
N MET A 197 -5.66 -11.08 -3.61
CA MET A 197 -4.91 -11.66 -2.50
C MET A 197 -5.67 -11.59 -1.16
N GLY A 198 -6.96 -11.21 -1.18
CA GLY A 198 -7.82 -11.14 0.00
C GLY A 198 -7.66 -9.87 0.85
N ILE A 199 -6.91 -8.89 0.36
CA ILE A 199 -6.69 -7.63 1.07
C ILE A 199 -7.92 -6.72 0.93
N SER A 200 -8.44 -6.23 2.06
CA SER A 200 -9.49 -5.22 2.04
C SER A 200 -8.89 -3.84 1.78
N THR A 201 -8.86 -3.41 0.53
CA THR A 201 -8.23 -2.17 0.09
C THR A 201 -8.85 -0.95 0.78
N PHE A 202 -10.18 -0.90 0.92
CA PHE A 202 -10.85 0.19 1.61
C PHE A 202 -10.46 0.29 3.09
N ARG A 203 -10.41 -0.84 3.81
CA ARG A 203 -9.99 -0.85 5.23
C ARG A 203 -8.57 -0.32 5.41
N TYR A 204 -7.63 -0.72 4.56
CA TYR A 204 -6.26 -0.23 4.64
C TYR A 204 -6.15 1.25 4.28
N LYS A 205 -6.88 1.73 3.27
CA LYS A 205 -6.95 3.16 2.96
C LYS A 205 -7.42 3.97 4.16
N VAL A 206 -8.53 3.54 4.82
CA VAL A 206 -9.05 4.19 6.04
C VAL A 206 -8.03 4.15 7.17
N GLN A 207 -7.41 3.00 7.44
CA GLN A 207 -6.44 2.85 8.53
C GLN A 207 -5.20 3.73 8.34
N VAL A 208 -4.67 3.80 7.11
CA VAL A 208 -3.52 4.66 6.80
C VAL A 208 -3.89 6.14 6.91
N PHE A 209 -5.09 6.52 6.44
CA PHE A 209 -5.59 7.88 6.55
C PHE A 209 -5.74 8.32 8.01
N VAL A 210 -6.36 7.49 8.85
CA VAL A 210 -6.52 7.74 10.29
C VAL A 210 -5.15 7.81 10.98
N LEU A 211 -4.22 6.91 10.68
CA LEU A 211 -2.88 6.93 11.26
C LEU A 211 -2.12 8.23 10.90
N ALA A 212 -2.20 8.66 9.64
CA ALA A 212 -1.60 9.93 9.23
C ALA A 212 -2.23 11.13 9.94
N ALA A 213 -3.56 11.14 10.11
CA ALA A 213 -4.27 12.17 10.85
C ALA A 213 -3.88 12.18 12.35
N MET A 214 -3.71 11.01 12.97
CA MET A 214 -3.24 10.89 14.36
C MET A 214 -1.83 11.46 14.53
N LEU A 215 -0.90 11.16 13.62
CA LEU A 215 0.45 11.73 13.65
C LEU A 215 0.41 13.26 13.51
N ALA A 216 -0.41 13.77 12.61
CA ALA A 216 -0.62 15.22 12.46
C ALA A 216 -1.20 15.85 13.74
N SER A 217 -2.18 15.20 14.37
CA SER A 217 -2.79 15.67 15.62
C SER A 217 -1.78 15.68 16.80
N VAL A 218 -0.93 14.65 16.89
CA VAL A 218 0.17 14.61 17.88
C VAL A 218 1.12 15.79 17.68
N SER A 219 1.51 16.07 16.43
CA SER A 219 2.34 17.24 16.11
C SER A 219 1.64 18.55 16.50
N GLY A 220 0.33 18.68 16.27
CA GLY A 220 -0.45 19.83 16.67
C GLY A 220 -0.55 20.01 18.18
N TRP A 221 -0.75 18.93 18.93
CA TRP A 221 -0.73 18.94 20.39
C TRP A 221 0.65 19.40 20.92
N LEU A 222 1.74 18.85 20.39
CA LEU A 222 3.10 19.31 20.71
C LEU A 222 3.29 20.78 20.38
N PHE A 223 2.86 21.21 19.21
CA PHE A 223 2.97 22.60 18.75
C PHE A 223 2.25 23.58 19.70
N ALA A 224 1.03 23.25 20.15
CA ALA A 224 0.26 24.09 21.06
C ALA A 224 0.98 24.35 22.40
N HIS A 225 1.55 23.31 22.99
CA HIS A 225 2.29 23.41 24.26
C HIS A 225 3.69 24.03 24.08
N PHE A 226 4.29 23.89 22.89
CA PHE A 226 5.57 24.51 22.54
C PHE A 226 5.42 26.02 22.35
N GLN A 227 4.44 26.45 21.53
CA GLN A 227 4.20 27.87 21.23
C GLN A 227 3.46 28.60 22.35
N ARG A 228 2.73 27.87 23.22
CA ARG A 228 1.86 28.41 24.29
C ARG A 228 0.74 29.32 23.78
N THR A 229 0.56 29.37 22.47
CA THR A 229 -0.51 30.07 21.76
C THR A 229 -0.95 29.28 20.55
N VAL A 230 -2.25 29.33 20.22
CA VAL A 230 -2.80 28.65 19.05
C VAL A 230 -3.71 29.61 18.30
N ASN A 231 -3.36 29.95 17.07
CA ASN A 231 -4.19 30.71 16.14
C ASN A 231 -4.36 29.90 14.81
N PRO A 232 -5.29 30.26 13.92
CA PRO A 232 -5.57 29.45 12.72
C PRO A 232 -4.46 29.45 11.67
N SER A 233 -3.61 30.47 11.59
CA SER A 233 -2.67 30.69 10.49
C SER A 233 -1.75 29.49 10.18
N PRO A 234 -1.14 28.78 11.17
CA PRO A 234 -0.30 27.62 10.92
C PRO A 234 -1.03 26.38 10.38
N PHE A 235 -2.36 26.39 10.34
CA PHE A 235 -3.18 25.25 9.90
C PHE A 235 -3.88 25.49 8.57
N SER A 236 -3.42 26.49 7.84
CA SER A 236 -3.94 26.88 6.52
C SER A 236 -3.55 25.88 5.42
N LEU A 237 -4.24 25.96 4.27
CA LEU A 237 -3.95 25.13 3.11
C LEU A 237 -2.50 25.25 2.59
N PRO A 238 -1.88 26.46 2.50
CA PRO A 238 -0.47 26.58 2.16
C PRO A 238 0.45 25.73 3.03
N LYS A 239 0.20 25.65 4.34
CA LYS A 239 0.98 24.79 5.24
C LYS A 239 0.75 23.31 4.98
N GLY A 240 -0.46 22.91 4.59
CA GLY A 240 -0.77 21.55 4.14
C GLY A 240 0.01 21.14 2.89
N ILE A 241 0.15 22.07 1.95
CA ILE A 241 0.97 21.91 0.73
C ILE A 241 2.46 21.77 1.10
N GLU A 242 2.94 22.61 2.02
CA GLU A 242 4.32 22.57 2.50
C GLU A 242 4.68 21.22 3.18
N TYR A 243 3.79 20.65 4.00
CA TYR A 243 3.97 19.31 4.56
C TYR A 243 4.10 18.23 3.46
N LEU A 244 3.28 18.35 2.41
CA LEU A 244 3.39 17.44 1.28
C LEU A 244 4.73 17.60 0.56
N PHE A 245 5.22 18.84 0.39
CA PHE A 245 6.54 19.10 -0.18
C PHE A 245 7.65 18.47 0.65
N MET A 246 7.60 18.58 1.98
CA MET A 246 8.56 17.92 2.87
C MET A 246 8.61 16.40 2.62
N ALA A 247 7.45 15.75 2.51
CA ALA A 247 7.37 14.32 2.28
C ALA A 247 7.88 13.91 0.88
N VAL A 248 7.59 14.71 -0.15
CA VAL A 248 7.97 14.43 -1.55
C VAL A 248 9.44 14.74 -1.79
N LEU A 249 9.92 15.94 -1.39
CA LEU A 249 11.32 16.35 -1.54
C LEU A 249 12.26 15.44 -0.76
N GLY A 250 11.86 15.04 0.45
CA GLY A 250 12.67 14.16 1.27
C GLY A 250 12.82 12.76 0.70
N GLY A 251 11.73 12.21 0.14
CA GLY A 251 11.74 10.89 -0.51
C GLY A 251 10.40 10.18 -0.39
N VAL A 252 9.77 9.98 -1.52
CA VAL A 252 8.44 9.35 -1.62
C VAL A 252 8.50 7.92 -1.05
N GLY A 253 7.77 7.67 0.04
CA GLY A 253 7.71 6.35 0.67
C GLY A 253 8.93 5.98 1.56
N GLN A 254 9.85 6.92 1.80
CA GLN A 254 11.02 6.70 2.64
C GLN A 254 10.86 7.35 4.02
N VAL A 255 10.94 6.55 5.09
CA VAL A 255 10.75 7.05 6.47
C VAL A 255 11.77 8.13 6.82
N TRP A 256 13.03 7.93 6.48
CA TRP A 256 14.08 8.92 6.71
C TRP A 256 13.94 10.15 5.81
N GLY A 257 13.26 10.00 4.66
CA GLY A 257 12.87 11.11 3.80
C GLY A 257 12.00 12.14 4.53
N ALA A 258 11.13 11.72 5.46
CA ALA A 258 10.32 12.65 6.24
C ALA A 258 11.17 13.63 7.06
N PHE A 259 12.26 13.16 7.66
CA PHE A 259 13.20 13.98 8.44
C PHE A 259 14.05 14.88 7.55
N THR A 260 14.61 14.32 6.49
CA THR A 260 15.45 15.10 5.56
C THR A 260 14.65 16.17 4.82
N GLY A 261 13.42 15.85 4.41
CA GLY A 261 12.54 16.82 3.76
C GLY A 261 12.07 17.91 4.71
N ALA A 262 11.70 17.56 5.95
CA ALA A 262 11.34 18.54 6.96
C ALA A 262 12.52 19.48 7.29
N ALA A 263 13.72 18.93 7.43
CA ALA A 263 14.92 19.73 7.67
C ALA A 263 15.24 20.63 6.48
N LEU A 264 15.24 20.10 5.26
CA LEU A 264 15.55 20.87 4.05
C LEU A 264 14.57 22.04 3.88
N VAL A 265 13.25 21.75 3.91
CA VAL A 265 12.24 22.77 3.66
C VAL A 265 12.30 23.85 4.76
N LYS A 266 12.38 23.44 6.05
CA LYS A 266 12.42 24.40 7.16
C LYS A 266 13.68 25.28 7.12
N LEU A 267 14.85 24.71 6.92
CA LEU A 267 16.10 25.49 6.85
C LEU A 267 16.14 26.40 5.62
N THR A 268 15.63 25.93 4.49
CA THR A 268 15.56 26.73 3.26
C THR A 268 14.55 27.87 3.40
N GLU A 269 13.39 27.61 4.00
CA GLU A 269 12.36 28.64 4.28
C GLU A 269 12.95 29.80 5.08
N ASP A 270 13.64 29.50 6.17
CA ASP A 270 14.22 30.54 7.04
C ASP A 270 15.32 31.32 6.34
N GLN A 271 16.20 30.65 5.58
CA GLN A 271 17.23 31.33 4.80
C GLN A 271 16.64 32.23 3.70
N LEU A 272 15.60 31.75 3.02
CA LEU A 272 14.94 32.53 1.97
C LEU A 272 14.22 33.75 2.53
N LYS A 273 13.58 33.66 3.70
CA LYS A 273 12.95 34.80 4.39
C LYS A 273 13.95 35.91 4.72
N ASP A 274 15.21 35.55 4.99
CA ASP A 274 16.26 36.50 5.27
C ASP A 274 16.91 37.08 4.01
N TRP A 275 17.11 36.27 2.97
CA TRP A 275 17.89 36.67 1.78
C TRP A 275 17.05 37.32 0.69
N LEU A 276 15.82 36.82 0.44
CA LEU A 276 14.96 37.35 -0.64
C LEU A 276 14.62 38.82 -0.47
N PRO A 277 14.20 39.34 0.71
CA PRO A 277 13.95 40.73 0.90
C PRO A 277 15.19 41.62 0.65
N ARG A 278 16.39 41.10 0.97
CA ARG A 278 17.66 41.83 0.73
C ARG A 278 18.01 41.88 -0.77
N LEU A 279 17.64 40.88 -1.55
CA LEU A 279 17.90 40.82 -2.99
C LEU A 279 16.86 41.61 -3.81
N ILE A 280 15.59 41.51 -3.43
CA ILE A 280 14.46 42.07 -4.20
C ILE A 280 14.14 43.50 -3.74
N GLY A 281 14.57 43.88 -2.53
CA GLY A 281 14.31 45.21 -1.98
C GLY A 281 12.88 45.43 -1.47
N THR A 282 12.05 44.40 -1.46
CA THR A 282 10.66 44.41 -0.99
C THR A 282 10.37 43.22 -0.09
N SER A 283 9.52 43.39 0.92
CA SER A 283 9.04 42.30 1.77
C SER A 283 7.83 41.63 1.12
N GLY A 284 7.87 40.29 1.00
CA GLY A 284 6.77 39.48 0.46
C GLY A 284 7.05 38.00 0.64
N ASN A 285 6.03 37.16 0.43
CA ASN A 285 6.15 35.69 0.56
C ASN A 285 6.74 35.05 -0.71
N TYR A 286 7.91 35.51 -1.11
CA TYR A 286 8.60 35.03 -2.33
C TYR A 286 9.15 33.63 -2.19
N GLU A 287 9.33 33.14 -0.96
CA GLU A 287 9.77 31.78 -0.66
C GLU A 287 8.87 30.71 -1.30
N VAL A 288 7.56 30.96 -1.41
CA VAL A 288 6.60 30.02 -2.05
C VAL A 288 6.94 29.80 -3.53
N ILE A 289 7.39 30.85 -4.24
CA ILE A 289 7.78 30.77 -5.64
C ILE A 289 9.04 29.92 -5.78
N VAL A 290 10.03 30.15 -4.91
CA VAL A 290 11.29 29.40 -4.90
C VAL A 290 11.02 27.93 -4.59
N PHE A 291 10.17 27.62 -3.60
CA PHE A 291 9.78 26.25 -3.30
C PHE A 291 9.07 25.58 -4.47
N GLY A 292 8.18 26.28 -5.16
CA GLY A 292 7.52 25.75 -6.36
C GLY A 292 8.54 25.37 -7.44
N LEU A 293 9.53 26.25 -7.68
CA LEU A 293 10.60 25.98 -8.65
C LEU A 293 11.48 24.81 -8.22
N VAL A 294 11.93 24.79 -6.96
CA VAL A 294 12.71 23.69 -6.39
C VAL A 294 11.98 22.37 -6.50
N LEU A 295 10.66 22.34 -6.20
CA LEU A 295 9.84 21.14 -6.33
C LEU A 295 9.85 20.62 -7.77
N VAL A 296 9.62 21.50 -8.77
CA VAL A 296 9.63 21.13 -10.19
C VAL A 296 10.98 20.54 -10.59
N VAL A 297 12.09 21.16 -10.15
CA VAL A 297 13.44 20.68 -10.42
C VAL A 297 13.68 19.30 -9.78
N VAL A 298 13.30 19.14 -8.51
CA VAL A 298 13.49 17.86 -7.79
C VAL A 298 12.62 16.75 -8.43
N LEU A 299 11.35 17.02 -8.74
CA LEU A 299 10.48 16.05 -9.41
C LEU A 299 11.00 15.65 -10.80
N LYS A 300 11.67 16.56 -11.51
CA LYS A 300 12.27 16.28 -12.83
C LYS A 300 13.54 15.43 -12.75
N TYR A 301 14.44 15.72 -11.79
CA TYR A 301 15.77 15.12 -11.73
C TYR A 301 15.93 14.07 -10.60
N ALA A 302 15.10 14.12 -9.58
CA ALA A 302 15.09 13.22 -8.44
C ALA A 302 13.65 12.83 -8.09
N SER A 303 12.95 12.17 -9.01
CA SER A 303 11.53 11.79 -8.87
C SER A 303 11.25 10.92 -7.63
N GLU A 304 12.26 10.22 -7.12
CA GLU A 304 12.18 9.44 -5.88
C GLU A 304 12.48 10.27 -4.62
N GLY A 305 12.79 11.57 -4.77
CA GLY A 305 13.23 12.48 -3.70
C GLY A 305 14.73 12.39 -3.39
N LEU A 306 15.17 13.10 -2.35
CA LEU A 306 16.59 13.26 -2.02
C LEU A 306 17.16 12.08 -1.23
N TRP A 307 16.37 11.42 -0.38
CA TRP A 307 16.85 10.34 0.49
C TRP A 307 17.53 9.18 -0.27
N PRO A 308 17.02 8.66 -1.39
CA PRO A 308 17.70 7.62 -2.15
C PRO A 308 19.10 8.02 -2.65
N HIS A 309 19.31 9.32 -2.93
CA HIS A 309 20.62 9.85 -3.32
C HIS A 309 21.57 9.90 -2.12
N ILE A 310 21.06 10.35 -0.96
CA ILE A 310 21.81 10.34 0.30
C ILE A 310 22.16 8.89 0.68
N GLU A 311 21.23 7.96 0.59
CA GLU A 311 21.45 6.53 0.88
C GLU A 311 22.56 5.96 -0.03
N ARG A 312 22.57 6.31 -1.32
CA ARG A 312 23.63 5.89 -2.27
C ARG A 312 25.00 6.48 -1.93
N LEU A 313 25.06 7.73 -1.50
CA LEU A 313 26.30 8.38 -1.08
C LEU A 313 26.91 7.68 0.14
N PHE A 314 26.07 7.25 1.06
CA PHE A 314 26.47 6.53 2.27
C PHE A 314 26.41 5.00 2.12
N ALA A 315 26.15 4.47 0.91
CA ALA A 315 25.98 3.03 0.67
C ALA A 315 27.18 2.18 1.14
N ARG A 316 28.40 2.74 1.12
CA ARG A 316 29.60 2.08 1.64
C ARG A 316 29.57 1.82 3.15
N PHE A 317 28.78 2.62 3.88
CA PHE A 317 28.65 2.53 5.35
C PHE A 317 27.33 1.88 5.78
N LEU A 318 26.34 1.79 4.88
CA LEU A 318 25.06 1.18 5.13
C LEU A 318 25.09 -0.29 4.69
N PRO A 319 24.60 -1.22 5.51
CA PRO A 319 24.55 -2.63 5.13
C PRO A 319 23.56 -2.83 3.99
N GLU A 320 23.85 -3.80 3.14
CA GLU A 320 22.90 -4.28 2.12
C GLU A 320 21.50 -4.48 2.72
N LYS A 321 20.46 -4.13 1.94
CA LYS A 321 19.03 -4.35 2.29
C LYS A 321 18.65 -5.84 2.32
N ARG A 322 19.60 -6.74 2.51
CA ARG A 322 19.35 -8.18 2.53
C ARG A 322 18.67 -8.57 3.84
N ARG A 323 17.48 -9.14 3.76
CA ARG A 323 16.79 -9.65 4.94
C ARG A 323 17.53 -10.88 5.46
N VAL A 324 17.85 -10.87 6.75
CA VAL A 324 18.46 -12.05 7.40
C VAL A 324 17.44 -13.18 7.37
N ARG A 325 17.86 -14.37 6.90
CA ARG A 325 17.02 -15.58 6.84
C ARG A 325 16.84 -16.15 8.25
N ASP A 326 15.91 -15.56 9.01
CA ASP A 326 15.55 -15.96 10.38
C ASP A 326 14.30 -16.86 10.43
N TRP A 327 13.81 -17.33 9.28
CA TRP A 327 12.57 -18.10 9.14
C TRP A 327 12.79 -19.58 8.81
N ALA A 328 14.03 -20.06 8.67
CA ALA A 328 14.32 -21.44 8.29
C ALA A 328 13.66 -22.47 9.23
N ASP A 329 13.69 -22.18 10.54
CA ASP A 329 13.14 -23.03 11.59
C ASP A 329 11.69 -22.68 11.98
N ALA A 330 11.04 -21.75 11.26
CA ALA A 330 9.66 -21.38 11.56
C ALA A 330 8.72 -22.58 11.31
N ALA A 331 7.63 -22.69 12.07
CA ALA A 331 6.62 -23.70 11.80
C ALA A 331 5.94 -23.43 10.45
N PRO A 332 5.54 -24.49 9.68
CA PRO A 332 4.79 -24.29 8.45
C PRO A 332 3.45 -23.62 8.72
N LEU A 333 2.93 -22.90 7.71
CA LEU A 333 1.56 -22.42 7.77
C LEU A 333 0.59 -23.60 7.63
N PRO A 334 -0.59 -23.56 8.29
CA PRO A 334 -1.64 -24.55 8.08
C PRO A 334 -2.01 -24.65 6.60
N GLU A 335 -2.08 -25.86 6.06
CA GLU A 335 -2.50 -26.10 4.69
C GLU A 335 -4.02 -26.30 4.63
N ARG A 336 -4.61 -25.86 3.55
CA ARG A 336 -6.04 -26.08 3.26
C ARG A 336 -6.26 -27.55 2.91
N ALA A 337 -7.39 -28.12 3.34
CA ALA A 337 -7.81 -29.44 2.90
C ALA A 337 -7.95 -29.47 1.38
N LYS A 338 -7.20 -30.35 0.73
CA LYS A 338 -7.28 -30.57 -0.72
C LYS A 338 -8.57 -31.30 -1.07
N PRO A 339 -9.26 -30.93 -2.16
CA PRO A 339 -10.41 -31.69 -2.66
C PRO A 339 -9.95 -33.08 -3.12
N ALA A 340 -10.86 -34.05 -3.08
CA ALA A 340 -10.57 -35.37 -3.60
C ALA A 340 -10.41 -35.34 -5.14
N PRO A 341 -9.48 -36.11 -5.73
CA PRO A 341 -9.32 -36.15 -7.18
C PRO A 341 -10.65 -36.48 -7.87
N GLY A 342 -11.04 -35.70 -8.89
CA GLY A 342 -12.30 -35.84 -9.62
C GLY A 342 -13.53 -35.25 -8.93
N GLU A 343 -13.41 -34.71 -7.72
CA GLU A 343 -14.51 -33.97 -7.05
C GLU A 343 -14.87 -32.71 -7.85
N LEU A 344 -16.18 -32.40 -7.96
CA LEU A 344 -16.64 -31.16 -8.60
C LEU A 344 -16.17 -29.94 -7.79
N LEU A 345 -15.25 -29.19 -8.35
CA LEU A 345 -14.62 -28.06 -7.67
C LEU A 345 -15.25 -26.73 -8.01
N LEU A 346 -15.54 -26.50 -9.30
CA LEU A 346 -16.19 -25.30 -9.80
C LEU A 346 -17.32 -25.69 -10.76
N ASP A 347 -18.48 -25.10 -10.55
CA ASP A 347 -19.63 -25.21 -11.45
C ASP A 347 -20.06 -23.79 -11.87
N VAL A 348 -19.98 -23.55 -13.17
CA VAL A 348 -20.43 -22.31 -13.82
C VAL A 348 -21.70 -22.63 -14.58
N ASP A 349 -22.87 -22.14 -14.13
CA ASP A 349 -24.16 -22.43 -14.75
C ASP A 349 -24.77 -21.17 -15.35
N ARG A 350 -24.94 -21.17 -16.66
CA ARG A 350 -25.62 -20.15 -17.48
C ARG A 350 -25.25 -18.72 -17.12
N VAL A 351 -23.95 -18.50 -16.93
CA VAL A 351 -23.42 -17.18 -16.56
C VAL A 351 -23.58 -16.21 -17.73
N ARG A 352 -24.18 -15.06 -17.44
CA ARG A 352 -24.41 -13.99 -18.42
C ARG A 352 -23.89 -12.66 -17.93
N LYS A 353 -23.30 -11.88 -18.84
CA LYS A 353 -22.86 -10.50 -18.59
C LYS A 353 -23.26 -9.58 -19.74
N GLN A 354 -24.01 -8.54 -19.39
CA GLN A 354 -24.41 -7.49 -20.31
C GLN A 354 -23.84 -6.15 -19.83
N PHE A 355 -23.27 -5.37 -20.73
CA PHE A 355 -22.80 -4.01 -20.53
C PHE A 355 -23.63 -3.07 -21.40
N GLY A 356 -24.63 -2.41 -20.79
CA GLY A 356 -25.58 -1.62 -21.58
C GLY A 356 -26.25 -2.46 -22.67
N GLY A 357 -26.04 -2.14 -23.94
CA GLY A 357 -26.58 -2.90 -25.08
C GLY A 357 -25.76 -4.12 -25.49
N LEU A 358 -24.49 -4.26 -25.01
CA LEU A 358 -23.60 -5.33 -25.40
C LEU A 358 -23.70 -6.53 -24.47
N VAL A 359 -24.03 -7.71 -24.99
CA VAL A 359 -23.95 -9.00 -24.27
C VAL A 359 -22.55 -9.58 -24.51
N ALA A 360 -21.67 -9.47 -23.52
CA ALA A 360 -20.28 -9.93 -23.62
C ALA A 360 -20.11 -11.42 -23.26
N VAL A 361 -21.00 -11.97 -22.43
CA VAL A 361 -21.09 -13.40 -22.09
C VAL A 361 -22.58 -13.77 -22.05
N ASN A 362 -22.94 -14.83 -22.74
CA ASN A 362 -24.32 -15.26 -22.92
C ASN A 362 -24.49 -16.75 -22.59
N ASP A 363 -25.02 -17.02 -21.42
CA ASP A 363 -25.40 -18.34 -20.90
C ASP A 363 -24.28 -19.39 -20.98
N VAL A 364 -23.06 -19.02 -20.58
CA VAL A 364 -21.91 -19.90 -20.57
C VAL A 364 -21.97 -20.84 -19.37
N SER A 365 -21.83 -22.16 -19.62
CA SER A 365 -21.81 -23.20 -18.59
C SER A 365 -20.64 -24.15 -18.81
N PHE A 366 -19.86 -24.44 -17.76
CA PHE A 366 -18.80 -25.46 -17.72
C PHE A 366 -18.46 -25.83 -16.28
N GLN A 367 -17.81 -26.98 -16.11
CA GLN A 367 -17.41 -27.51 -14.81
C GLN A 367 -15.92 -27.78 -14.74
N ILE A 368 -15.32 -27.65 -13.55
CA ILE A 368 -13.93 -28.02 -13.26
C ILE A 368 -13.92 -29.04 -12.14
N HIS A 369 -13.23 -30.16 -12.37
CA HIS A 369 -13.01 -31.18 -11.35
C HIS A 369 -11.62 -31.07 -10.74
N ALA A 370 -11.48 -31.56 -9.53
CA ALA A 370 -10.21 -31.48 -8.81
C ALA A 370 -9.09 -32.29 -9.52
N GLY A 371 -7.94 -31.63 -9.71
CA GLY A 371 -6.78 -32.20 -10.41
C GLY A 371 -6.80 -32.00 -11.92
N GLU A 372 -7.77 -31.28 -12.50
CA GLU A 372 -7.81 -30.98 -13.94
C GLU A 372 -7.09 -29.66 -14.28
N ILE A 373 -6.53 -29.61 -15.50
CA ILE A 373 -6.18 -28.37 -16.21
C ILE A 373 -7.19 -28.13 -17.32
N ILE A 374 -8.00 -27.08 -17.18
CA ILE A 374 -8.96 -26.66 -18.20
C ILE A 374 -8.45 -25.42 -18.93
N GLY A 375 -8.49 -25.46 -20.27
CA GLY A 375 -8.23 -24.35 -21.15
C GLY A 375 -9.52 -23.64 -21.56
N LEU A 376 -9.59 -22.31 -21.40
CA LEU A 376 -10.64 -21.47 -21.94
C LEU A 376 -10.09 -20.67 -23.11
N ILE A 377 -10.47 -21.05 -24.33
CA ILE A 377 -9.93 -20.48 -25.58
C ILE A 377 -11.02 -19.86 -26.45
N GLY A 378 -10.62 -19.16 -27.49
CA GLY A 378 -11.51 -18.54 -28.49
C GLY A 378 -10.85 -17.31 -29.12
N PRO A 379 -11.41 -16.76 -30.19
CA PRO A 379 -10.90 -15.55 -30.83
C PRO A 379 -10.96 -14.31 -29.92
N ASN A 380 -10.34 -13.22 -30.37
CA ASN A 380 -10.42 -11.95 -29.66
C ASN A 380 -11.88 -11.46 -29.63
N GLY A 381 -12.33 -10.98 -28.48
CA GLY A 381 -13.74 -10.58 -28.30
C GLY A 381 -14.71 -11.73 -27.97
N ALA A 382 -14.26 -12.99 -27.90
CA ALA A 382 -15.11 -14.16 -27.60
C ALA A 382 -15.70 -14.16 -26.17
N GLY A 383 -15.31 -13.23 -25.29
CA GLY A 383 -15.81 -13.17 -23.90
C GLY A 383 -14.97 -13.89 -22.87
N LYS A 384 -13.81 -14.48 -23.22
CA LYS A 384 -12.93 -15.24 -22.32
C LYS A 384 -12.55 -14.49 -21.03
N SER A 385 -11.92 -13.32 -21.17
CA SER A 385 -11.47 -12.52 -20.02
C SER A 385 -12.67 -12.00 -19.20
N THR A 386 -13.82 -11.77 -19.84
CA THR A 386 -15.05 -11.43 -19.13
C THR A 386 -15.53 -12.61 -18.29
N THR A 387 -15.62 -13.82 -18.85
CA THR A 387 -15.97 -15.05 -18.13
C THR A 387 -15.02 -15.31 -16.97
N PHE A 388 -13.72 -15.20 -17.19
CA PHE A 388 -12.69 -15.32 -16.17
C PHE A 388 -12.86 -14.32 -15.01
N ASN A 389 -13.20 -13.06 -15.33
CA ASN A 389 -13.47 -12.03 -14.34
C ASN A 389 -14.78 -12.25 -13.58
N LEU A 390 -15.79 -12.86 -14.21
CA LEU A 390 -17.04 -13.25 -13.55
C LEU A 390 -16.81 -14.38 -12.54
N VAL A 391 -16.09 -15.43 -12.95
CA VAL A 391 -15.75 -16.57 -12.08
C VAL A 391 -14.93 -16.13 -10.87
N SER A 392 -13.97 -15.24 -11.07
CA SER A 392 -13.10 -14.74 -10.00
C SER A 392 -13.68 -13.58 -9.16
N GLY A 393 -14.94 -13.17 -9.40
CA GLY A 393 -15.62 -12.11 -8.65
C GLY A 393 -15.04 -10.70 -8.83
N VAL A 394 -14.28 -10.48 -9.90
CA VAL A 394 -13.79 -9.13 -10.30
C VAL A 394 -14.89 -8.34 -10.98
N LEU A 395 -15.74 -9.04 -11.73
CA LEU A 395 -16.95 -8.47 -12.33
C LEU A 395 -18.21 -9.15 -11.73
N SER A 396 -19.24 -8.35 -11.51
CA SER A 396 -20.56 -8.86 -11.18
C SER A 396 -21.25 -9.39 -12.44
N LYS A 397 -21.88 -10.54 -12.36
CA LYS A 397 -22.71 -11.10 -13.42
C LYS A 397 -24.06 -10.41 -13.53
N THR A 398 -24.72 -10.56 -14.67
CA THR A 398 -26.12 -10.11 -14.88
C THR A 398 -27.10 -11.21 -14.46
N SER A 399 -26.81 -12.48 -14.80
CA SER A 399 -27.59 -13.66 -14.41
C SER A 399 -26.69 -14.91 -14.39
N GLY A 400 -27.27 -16.05 -14.03
CA GLY A 400 -26.58 -17.33 -13.89
C GLY A 400 -26.00 -17.55 -12.50
N GLN A 401 -25.27 -18.64 -12.29
CA GLN A 401 -24.70 -19.03 -10.99
C GLN A 401 -23.26 -19.51 -11.11
N VAL A 402 -22.46 -19.25 -10.09
CA VAL A 402 -21.10 -19.80 -9.93
C VAL A 402 -21.03 -20.44 -8.56
N THR A 403 -20.81 -21.75 -8.54
CA THR A 403 -20.65 -22.54 -7.32
C THR A 403 -19.21 -23.03 -7.21
N PHE A 404 -18.57 -22.81 -6.07
CA PHE A 404 -17.19 -23.25 -5.81
C PHE A 404 -17.16 -24.07 -4.52
N ARG A 405 -16.69 -25.33 -4.63
CA ARG A 405 -16.67 -26.30 -3.52
C ARG A 405 -18.05 -26.45 -2.84
N GLY A 406 -19.11 -26.48 -3.63
CA GLY A 406 -20.48 -26.61 -3.15
C GLY A 406 -21.10 -25.33 -2.57
N GLU A 407 -20.36 -24.22 -2.49
CA GLU A 407 -20.88 -22.93 -2.02
C GLU A 407 -21.20 -21.98 -3.20
N ASP A 408 -22.32 -21.30 -3.17
CA ASP A 408 -22.63 -20.24 -4.14
C ASP A 408 -21.73 -19.01 -3.87
N VAL A 409 -20.86 -18.72 -4.83
CA VAL A 409 -19.92 -17.57 -4.77
C VAL A 409 -20.38 -16.42 -5.68
N SER A 410 -21.52 -16.51 -6.26
CA SER A 410 -22.06 -15.64 -7.30
C SER A 410 -22.10 -14.16 -6.97
N ALA A 411 -22.34 -13.79 -5.72
CA ALA A 411 -22.44 -12.41 -5.25
C ALA A 411 -21.20 -11.95 -4.48
N LEU A 412 -20.19 -12.82 -4.37
CA LEU A 412 -19.02 -12.54 -3.57
C LEU A 412 -18.00 -11.70 -4.34
N ALA A 413 -17.36 -10.76 -3.64
CA ALA A 413 -16.23 -10.03 -4.17
C ALA A 413 -14.98 -10.94 -4.27
N SER A 414 -14.04 -10.58 -5.15
CA SER A 414 -12.81 -11.34 -5.41
C SER A 414 -12.04 -11.73 -4.13
N ARG A 415 -11.98 -10.84 -3.14
CA ARG A 415 -11.33 -11.12 -1.85
C ARG A 415 -12.01 -12.23 -1.04
N GLU A 416 -13.32 -12.38 -1.13
CA GLU A 416 -14.08 -13.43 -0.42
C GLU A 416 -13.94 -14.77 -1.14
N ILE A 417 -13.86 -14.73 -2.46
CA ILE A 417 -13.55 -15.90 -3.31
C ILE A 417 -12.13 -16.39 -3.03
N ALA A 418 -11.15 -15.48 -2.93
CA ALA A 418 -9.78 -15.82 -2.57
C ALA A 418 -9.69 -16.51 -1.19
N ARG A 419 -10.49 -16.08 -0.21
CA ARG A 419 -10.58 -16.73 1.11
C ARG A 419 -11.06 -18.17 1.02
N ARG A 420 -11.90 -18.50 0.05
CA ARG A 420 -12.42 -19.85 -0.18
C ARG A 420 -11.42 -20.77 -0.90
N GLY A 421 -10.33 -20.18 -1.42
CA GLY A 421 -9.24 -20.95 -2.04
C GLY A 421 -9.25 -20.92 -3.56
N MET A 422 -9.84 -19.91 -4.17
CA MET A 422 -9.68 -19.64 -5.59
C MET A 422 -8.72 -18.46 -5.76
N SER A 423 -7.55 -18.68 -6.33
CA SER A 423 -6.54 -17.65 -6.58
C SER A 423 -6.38 -17.36 -8.06
N ARG A 424 -5.93 -16.18 -8.42
CA ARG A 424 -5.77 -15.77 -9.81
C ARG A 424 -4.46 -15.01 -10.08
N THR A 425 -3.96 -15.12 -11.29
CA THR A 425 -2.97 -14.20 -11.86
C THR A 425 -3.64 -13.13 -12.74
N PHE A 426 -2.84 -12.27 -13.34
CA PHE A 426 -3.33 -11.16 -14.18
C PHE A 426 -2.66 -11.18 -15.56
N GLN A 427 -3.37 -10.72 -16.58
CA GLN A 427 -2.86 -10.64 -17.95
C GLN A 427 -1.56 -9.83 -18.04
N HIS A 428 -1.51 -8.67 -17.37
CA HIS A 428 -0.27 -7.91 -17.18
C HIS A 428 0.32 -8.19 -15.81
N VAL A 429 1.61 -8.49 -15.78
CA VAL A 429 2.30 -8.76 -14.52
C VAL A 429 2.09 -7.61 -13.53
N LYS A 430 1.44 -7.90 -12.42
CA LYS A 430 1.20 -6.95 -11.32
C LYS A 430 2.20 -7.24 -10.20
N MET A 431 3.33 -6.55 -10.23
CA MET A 431 4.36 -6.66 -9.20
C MET A 431 4.55 -5.34 -8.45
N LEU A 432 5.16 -5.43 -7.30
CA LEU A 432 5.60 -4.30 -6.50
C LEU A 432 7.13 -4.16 -6.72
N PRO A 433 7.58 -3.25 -7.60
CA PRO A 433 8.96 -3.21 -8.08
C PRO A 433 9.98 -2.91 -6.97
N ASP A 434 9.58 -2.12 -5.97
CA ASP A 434 10.40 -1.71 -4.83
C ASP A 434 10.50 -2.77 -3.72
N MET A 435 9.83 -3.91 -3.90
CA MET A 435 9.88 -5.06 -2.98
C MET A 435 10.71 -6.19 -3.59
N THR A 436 11.34 -7.00 -2.74
CA THR A 436 12.02 -8.20 -3.20
C THR A 436 11.04 -9.22 -3.76
N VAL A 437 11.54 -10.17 -4.55
CA VAL A 437 10.75 -11.32 -5.06
C VAL A 437 10.09 -12.06 -3.90
N LEU A 438 10.85 -12.32 -2.83
CA LEU A 438 10.35 -12.97 -1.61
C LEU A 438 9.20 -12.20 -0.96
N GLU A 439 9.30 -10.89 -0.84
CA GLU A 439 8.26 -10.04 -0.26
C GLU A 439 7.00 -9.97 -1.14
N ASN A 440 7.16 -9.95 -2.46
CA ASN A 440 6.05 -10.05 -3.41
C ASN A 440 5.29 -11.38 -3.26
N VAL A 441 6.01 -12.51 -3.13
CA VAL A 441 5.41 -13.83 -2.93
C VAL A 441 4.75 -13.93 -1.56
N ALA A 442 5.40 -13.43 -0.50
CA ALA A 442 4.83 -13.41 0.86
C ALA A 442 3.51 -12.62 0.95
N LEU A 443 3.26 -11.67 0.05
CA LEU A 443 1.98 -10.97 -0.05
C LEU A 443 0.82 -11.94 -0.30
N GLY A 444 1.02 -13.00 -1.08
CA GLY A 444 0.04 -14.06 -1.33
C GLY A 444 -0.43 -14.75 -0.04
N GLY A 445 0.45 -14.90 0.95
CA GLY A 445 0.10 -15.47 2.26
C GLY A 445 -0.72 -14.55 3.17
N TYR A 446 -1.18 -13.40 2.68
CA TYR A 446 -1.93 -12.42 3.47
C TYR A 446 -3.13 -13.02 4.22
N LEU A 447 -3.90 -13.90 3.58
CA LEU A 447 -5.08 -14.54 4.19
C LEU A 447 -4.74 -15.61 5.24
N ARG A 448 -3.49 -16.08 5.27
CA ARG A 448 -3.01 -17.15 6.17
C ARG A 448 -2.40 -16.61 7.46
N SER A 449 -2.54 -15.31 7.71
CA SER A 449 -2.07 -14.63 8.93
C SER A 449 -3.09 -13.59 9.37
N SER A 450 -3.02 -13.14 10.63
CA SER A 450 -4.05 -12.31 11.27
C SER A 450 -3.53 -11.01 11.87
N ALA A 451 -2.21 -10.84 12.03
CA ALA A 451 -1.62 -9.67 12.70
C ALA A 451 -2.00 -8.36 11.98
N GLY A 452 -2.62 -7.44 12.73
CA GLY A 452 -3.00 -6.11 12.25
C GLY A 452 -1.90 -5.08 12.46
N MET A 453 -2.17 -3.81 12.06
CA MET A 453 -1.19 -2.71 12.07
C MET A 453 -0.62 -2.45 13.48
N ALA A 454 -1.46 -2.46 14.52
CA ALA A 454 -0.99 -2.20 15.90
C ALA A 454 0.00 -3.28 16.38
N ARG A 455 -0.29 -4.57 16.14
CA ARG A 455 0.64 -5.67 16.46
C ARG A 455 1.95 -5.55 15.70
N ALA A 456 1.87 -5.13 14.43
CA ALA A 456 3.05 -4.89 13.58
C ALA A 456 3.94 -3.76 14.13
N MET A 457 3.36 -2.60 14.49
CA MET A 457 4.09 -1.48 15.08
C MET A 457 4.83 -1.87 16.38
N LEU A 458 4.22 -2.75 17.17
CA LEU A 458 4.79 -3.27 18.43
C LEU A 458 5.70 -4.49 18.23
N ARG A 459 5.86 -4.98 16.99
CA ARG A 459 6.60 -6.21 16.65
C ARG A 459 6.06 -7.49 17.31
N LEU A 460 4.77 -7.56 17.56
CA LEU A 460 4.09 -8.73 18.11
C LEU A 460 3.62 -9.73 17.04
N ASP A 461 4.08 -9.55 15.80
CA ASP A 461 3.74 -10.32 14.61
C ASP A 461 4.91 -11.19 14.09
N ARG A 462 6.04 -11.24 14.81
CA ARG A 462 7.29 -11.88 14.34
C ARG A 462 7.13 -13.34 13.93
N ASP A 463 6.40 -14.13 14.69
CA ASP A 463 6.20 -15.55 14.41
C ASP A 463 5.34 -15.76 13.15
N GLU A 464 4.30 -14.95 12.97
CA GLU A 464 3.51 -14.97 11.73
C GLU A 464 4.36 -14.58 10.52
N GLU A 465 5.19 -13.53 10.65
CA GLU A 465 6.10 -13.09 9.59
C GLU A 465 7.11 -14.17 9.19
N ARG A 466 7.72 -14.84 10.18
CA ARG A 466 8.66 -15.93 9.93
C ARG A 466 8.00 -17.10 9.18
N ARG A 467 6.79 -17.48 9.57
CA ARG A 467 6.01 -18.53 8.88
C ARG A 467 5.66 -18.12 7.45
N LEU A 468 5.26 -16.85 7.23
CA LEU A 468 4.97 -16.33 5.90
C LEU A 468 6.18 -16.35 4.98
N PHE A 469 7.36 -15.91 5.46
CA PHE A 469 8.58 -15.94 4.66
C PHE A 469 9.06 -17.37 4.37
N ARG A 470 8.91 -18.28 5.32
CA ARG A 470 9.17 -19.70 5.05
C ARG A 470 8.30 -20.23 3.93
N GLU A 471 7.01 -19.92 3.97
CA GLU A 471 6.06 -20.33 2.93
C GLU A 471 6.41 -19.70 1.57
N ALA A 472 6.71 -18.41 1.55
CA ALA A 472 7.11 -17.73 0.32
C ALA A 472 8.39 -18.32 -0.29
N GLU A 473 9.40 -18.65 0.54
CA GLU A 473 10.61 -19.35 0.11
C GLU A 473 10.27 -20.74 -0.46
N ARG A 474 9.39 -21.51 0.21
CA ARG A 474 8.91 -22.82 -0.27
C ARG A 474 8.27 -22.73 -1.65
N GLN A 475 7.42 -21.74 -1.87
CA GLN A 475 6.77 -21.54 -3.17
C GLN A 475 7.76 -21.11 -4.26
N LEU A 476 8.74 -20.26 -3.92
CA LEU A 476 9.82 -19.88 -4.84
C LEU A 476 10.71 -21.08 -5.21
N GLU A 477 11.04 -21.94 -4.24
CA GLU A 477 11.78 -23.17 -4.49
C GLU A 477 11.02 -24.11 -5.41
N ARG A 478 9.69 -24.27 -5.19
CA ARG A 478 8.79 -25.13 -5.99
C ARG A 478 8.74 -24.73 -7.47
N ILE A 479 8.90 -23.43 -7.77
CA ILE A 479 8.91 -22.92 -9.15
C ILE A 479 10.32 -22.62 -9.70
N GLY A 480 11.38 -22.98 -8.96
CA GLY A 480 12.77 -22.83 -9.40
C GLY A 480 13.34 -21.40 -9.30
N MET A 481 12.78 -20.51 -8.46
CA MET A 481 13.21 -19.11 -8.31
C MET A 481 13.89 -18.79 -6.97
N LYS A 482 14.32 -19.79 -6.21
CA LYS A 482 14.92 -19.59 -4.87
C LYS A 482 16.12 -18.66 -4.87
N GLU A 483 17.00 -18.74 -5.87
CA GLU A 483 18.21 -17.93 -5.96
C GLU A 483 17.92 -16.44 -6.13
N GLN A 484 16.82 -16.10 -6.81
CA GLN A 484 16.40 -14.72 -7.09
C GLN A 484 15.56 -14.10 -5.97
N MET A 485 15.30 -14.81 -4.86
CA MET A 485 14.35 -14.39 -3.83
C MET A 485 14.68 -13.03 -3.18
N HIS A 486 15.96 -12.62 -3.19
CA HIS A 486 16.42 -11.36 -2.62
C HIS A 486 16.56 -10.23 -3.64
N GLU A 487 16.38 -10.51 -4.92
CA GLU A 487 16.37 -9.49 -5.97
C GLU A 487 15.14 -8.60 -5.85
N LEU A 488 15.25 -7.34 -6.29
CA LEU A 488 14.09 -6.48 -6.45
C LEU A 488 13.24 -6.98 -7.60
N ALA A 489 11.92 -7.07 -7.38
CA ALA A 489 11.01 -7.56 -8.42
C ALA A 489 11.03 -6.71 -9.69
N GLY A 490 11.30 -5.40 -9.56
CA GLY A 490 11.45 -4.49 -10.69
C GLY A 490 12.61 -4.83 -11.64
N ASN A 491 13.58 -5.64 -11.21
CA ASN A 491 14.72 -6.05 -12.04
C ASN A 491 14.47 -7.36 -12.82
N LEU A 492 13.33 -8.03 -12.56
CA LEU A 492 13.04 -9.31 -13.22
C LEU A 492 12.68 -9.11 -14.70
N ALA A 493 13.20 -10.00 -15.54
CA ALA A 493 12.70 -10.18 -16.90
C ALA A 493 11.26 -10.76 -16.87
N LEU A 494 10.55 -10.69 -18.01
CA LEU A 494 9.14 -11.08 -18.10
C LEU A 494 8.87 -12.53 -17.65
N GLY A 495 9.69 -13.49 -18.08
CA GLY A 495 9.52 -14.91 -17.72
C GLY A 495 9.58 -15.14 -16.21
N PRO A 496 10.68 -14.77 -15.53
CA PRO A 496 10.75 -14.82 -14.06
C PRO A 496 9.65 -14.03 -13.36
N ALA A 497 9.24 -12.87 -13.88
CA ALA A 497 8.15 -12.08 -13.31
C ALA A 497 6.80 -12.82 -13.35
N ARG A 498 6.50 -13.55 -14.44
CA ARG A 498 5.32 -14.44 -14.54
C ARG A 498 5.39 -15.60 -13.53
N LEU A 499 6.54 -16.25 -13.40
CA LEU A 499 6.73 -17.30 -12.40
C LEU A 499 6.53 -16.75 -10.97
N MET A 500 7.06 -15.56 -10.65
CA MET A 500 6.83 -14.92 -9.36
C MET A 500 5.33 -14.67 -9.08
N GLU A 501 4.53 -14.26 -10.09
CA GLU A 501 3.07 -14.14 -9.93
C GLU A 501 2.40 -15.47 -9.58
N ILE A 502 2.83 -16.55 -10.21
CA ILE A 502 2.33 -17.90 -9.90
C ILE A 502 2.72 -18.28 -8.48
N ALA A 503 3.98 -18.07 -8.06
CA ALA A 503 4.42 -18.34 -6.69
C ALA A 503 3.61 -17.54 -5.66
N ARG A 504 3.34 -16.26 -5.95
CA ARG A 504 2.49 -15.42 -5.11
C ARG A 504 1.07 -15.97 -4.99
N ALA A 505 0.48 -16.41 -6.09
CA ALA A 505 -0.83 -17.03 -6.09
C ALA A 505 -0.82 -18.37 -5.33
N LEU A 506 0.20 -19.20 -5.48
CA LEU A 506 0.38 -20.45 -4.73
C LEU A 506 0.53 -20.21 -3.22
N CYS A 507 1.14 -19.09 -2.81
CA CYS A 507 1.29 -18.75 -1.40
C CYS A 507 -0.05 -18.50 -0.68
N THR A 508 -1.16 -18.27 -1.43
CA THR A 508 -2.52 -18.23 -0.87
C THR A 508 -3.04 -19.61 -0.44
N ASP A 509 -2.35 -20.70 -0.83
CA ASP A 509 -2.77 -22.10 -0.69
C ASP A 509 -4.12 -22.37 -1.39
N PRO A 510 -4.18 -22.20 -2.73
CA PRO A 510 -5.43 -22.34 -3.47
C PRO A 510 -5.82 -23.81 -3.72
N ALA A 511 -7.14 -24.06 -3.80
CA ALA A 511 -7.68 -25.30 -4.37
C ALA A 511 -7.82 -25.20 -5.89
N LEU A 512 -8.07 -23.98 -6.41
CA LEU A 512 -8.16 -23.69 -7.84
C LEU A 512 -7.31 -22.46 -8.17
N LEU A 513 -6.41 -22.59 -9.13
CA LEU A 513 -5.58 -21.50 -9.64
C LEU A 513 -6.05 -21.07 -11.04
N LEU A 514 -6.41 -19.82 -11.18
CA LEU A 514 -6.85 -19.18 -12.41
C LEU A 514 -5.67 -18.43 -13.03
N LEU A 515 -5.31 -18.74 -14.28
CA LEU A 515 -4.19 -18.15 -15.02
C LEU A 515 -4.70 -17.40 -16.25
N ASP A 516 -4.42 -16.10 -16.31
CA ASP A 516 -4.85 -15.19 -17.40
C ASP A 516 -3.67 -14.93 -18.33
N GLU A 517 -3.65 -15.55 -19.49
CA GLU A 517 -2.62 -15.49 -20.54
C GLU A 517 -1.17 -15.59 -19.98
N PRO A 518 -0.86 -16.65 -19.21
CA PRO A 518 0.44 -16.74 -18.55
C PRO A 518 1.62 -16.92 -19.53
N ALA A 519 1.39 -17.43 -20.74
CA ALA A 519 2.42 -17.61 -21.77
C ALA A 519 2.60 -16.39 -22.69
N ALA A 520 1.76 -15.32 -22.54
CA ALA A 520 1.81 -14.16 -23.40
C ALA A 520 3.15 -13.41 -23.28
N GLY A 521 3.79 -13.15 -24.44
CA GLY A 521 5.08 -12.47 -24.52
C GLY A 521 6.31 -13.28 -24.14
N LEU A 522 6.15 -14.55 -23.75
CA LEU A 522 7.25 -15.44 -23.41
C LEU A 522 7.92 -16.03 -24.66
N ARG A 523 9.24 -16.23 -24.58
CA ARG A 523 10.02 -16.96 -25.59
C ARG A 523 9.73 -18.46 -25.49
N HIS A 524 10.01 -19.22 -26.55
CA HIS A 524 9.73 -20.66 -26.62
C HIS A 524 10.28 -21.45 -25.40
N LYS A 525 11.54 -21.21 -25.01
CA LYS A 525 12.15 -21.85 -23.83
C LYS A 525 11.44 -21.49 -22.53
N GLU A 526 11.00 -20.22 -22.38
CA GLU A 526 10.27 -19.76 -21.19
C GLU A 526 8.87 -20.38 -21.12
N LYS A 527 8.18 -20.55 -22.27
CA LYS A 527 6.90 -21.28 -22.37
C LYS A 527 7.05 -22.74 -21.96
N GLN A 528 8.14 -23.41 -22.41
CA GLN A 528 8.42 -24.79 -22.01
C GLN A 528 8.68 -24.92 -20.50
N ALA A 529 9.44 -23.99 -19.91
CA ALA A 529 9.69 -23.96 -18.46
C ALA A 529 8.39 -23.73 -17.68
N LEU A 530 7.55 -22.78 -18.14
CA LEU A 530 6.23 -22.55 -17.55
C LEU A 530 5.33 -23.80 -17.64
N ALA A 531 5.27 -24.45 -18.80
CA ALA A 531 4.49 -25.68 -18.97
C ALA A 531 4.97 -26.80 -18.04
N ALA A 532 6.28 -26.92 -17.83
CA ALA A 532 6.83 -27.90 -16.89
C ALA A 532 6.38 -27.61 -15.45
N VAL A 533 6.42 -26.34 -15.01
CA VAL A 533 5.92 -25.93 -13.70
C VAL A 533 4.43 -26.25 -13.55
N LEU A 534 3.59 -25.94 -14.55
CA LEU A 534 2.15 -26.18 -14.47
C LEU A 534 1.82 -27.69 -14.46
N ARG A 535 2.56 -28.54 -15.21
CA ARG A 535 2.43 -30.00 -15.14
C ARG A 535 2.84 -30.54 -13.77
N GLN A 536 3.90 -30.02 -13.18
CA GLN A 536 4.32 -30.38 -11.83
C GLN A 536 3.21 -30.04 -10.83
N LEU A 537 2.65 -28.82 -10.87
CA LEU A 537 1.55 -28.39 -9.99
C LEU A 537 0.33 -29.32 -10.12
N LYS A 538 -0.02 -29.70 -11.35
CA LYS A 538 -1.08 -30.70 -11.61
C LYS A 538 -0.76 -32.05 -10.97
N SER A 539 0.46 -32.56 -11.13
CA SER A 539 0.85 -33.84 -10.56
C SER A 539 0.80 -33.86 -9.03
N GLU A 540 0.88 -32.68 -8.40
CA GLU A 540 0.71 -32.46 -6.95
C GLU A 540 -0.77 -32.29 -6.53
N GLY A 541 -1.71 -32.46 -7.50
CA GLY A 541 -3.16 -32.37 -7.28
C GLY A 541 -3.75 -30.96 -7.38
N MET A 542 -3.04 -29.98 -7.97
CA MET A 542 -3.56 -28.64 -8.20
C MET A 542 -4.51 -28.60 -9.40
N SER A 543 -5.64 -27.93 -9.25
CA SER A 543 -6.59 -27.65 -10.33
C SER A 543 -6.30 -26.29 -10.95
N LEU A 544 -6.36 -26.22 -12.30
CA LEU A 544 -5.99 -25.01 -13.03
C LEU A 544 -7.08 -24.65 -14.06
N LEU A 545 -7.45 -23.37 -14.13
CA LEU A 545 -8.18 -22.80 -15.26
C LEU A 545 -7.25 -21.82 -16.00
N LEU A 546 -7.02 -22.07 -17.27
CA LEU A 546 -6.09 -21.35 -18.11
C LEU A 546 -6.84 -20.62 -19.22
N VAL A 547 -6.76 -19.29 -19.28
CA VAL A 547 -7.16 -18.51 -20.45
C VAL A 547 -5.93 -18.29 -21.31
N GLU A 548 -5.95 -18.71 -22.56
CA GLU A 548 -4.83 -18.58 -23.49
C GLU A 548 -5.29 -18.45 -24.94
N HIS A 549 -4.40 -17.90 -25.77
CA HIS A 549 -4.56 -17.82 -27.20
C HIS A 549 -3.47 -18.60 -27.98
N ASP A 550 -2.42 -19.08 -27.31
CA ASP A 550 -1.37 -19.93 -27.85
C ASP A 550 -1.87 -21.38 -27.90
N MET A 551 -2.31 -21.80 -29.09
CA MET A 551 -2.90 -23.12 -29.28
C MET A 551 -1.93 -24.25 -28.97
N ASP A 552 -0.66 -24.13 -29.38
CA ASP A 552 0.36 -25.16 -29.11
C ASP A 552 0.58 -25.35 -27.61
N PHE A 553 0.61 -24.23 -26.86
CA PHE A 553 0.75 -24.27 -25.41
C PHE A 553 -0.46 -24.96 -24.76
N VAL A 554 -1.68 -24.59 -25.16
CA VAL A 554 -2.93 -25.13 -24.59
C VAL A 554 -3.08 -26.61 -24.92
N MET A 555 -2.94 -27.00 -26.20
CA MET A 555 -3.13 -28.40 -26.64
C MET A 555 -2.19 -29.37 -25.96
N ASN A 556 -0.98 -28.92 -25.62
CA ASN A 556 0.03 -29.79 -24.96
C ASN A 556 -0.07 -29.77 -23.42
N LEU A 557 -0.93 -28.96 -22.82
CA LEU A 557 -0.97 -28.77 -21.37
C LEU A 557 -2.29 -29.19 -20.73
N THR A 558 -3.43 -28.94 -21.42
CA THR A 558 -4.76 -29.06 -20.84
C THR A 558 -5.34 -30.48 -20.99
N ASP A 559 -6.20 -30.88 -20.05
CA ASP A 559 -6.97 -32.12 -20.12
C ASP A 559 -8.24 -31.92 -20.95
N ARG A 560 -8.86 -30.74 -20.79
CA ARG A 560 -10.12 -30.39 -21.42
C ARG A 560 -10.10 -28.93 -21.81
N ILE A 561 -10.75 -28.58 -22.88
CA ILE A 561 -10.78 -27.24 -23.45
C ILE A 561 -12.26 -26.82 -23.62
N VAL A 562 -12.58 -25.63 -23.17
CA VAL A 562 -13.82 -24.92 -23.44
C VAL A 562 -13.53 -23.84 -24.49
N VAL A 563 -14.18 -23.93 -25.63
CA VAL A 563 -14.04 -22.95 -26.72
C VAL A 563 -15.21 -21.99 -26.67
N MET A 564 -14.90 -20.71 -26.70
CA MET A 564 -15.88 -19.62 -26.73
C MET A 564 -15.84 -18.85 -28.02
N GLU A 565 -17.02 -18.42 -28.50
CA GLU A 565 -17.19 -17.52 -29.61
C GLU A 565 -18.39 -16.59 -29.38
N PHE A 566 -18.26 -15.29 -29.66
CA PHE A 566 -19.31 -14.28 -29.49
C PHE A 566 -20.05 -14.37 -28.13
N GLY A 567 -19.30 -14.60 -27.07
CA GLY A 567 -19.86 -14.66 -25.71
C GLY A 567 -20.56 -15.99 -25.35
N THR A 568 -20.58 -16.99 -26.22
CA THR A 568 -21.20 -18.30 -26.00
C THR A 568 -20.17 -19.43 -25.96
N LYS A 569 -20.51 -20.56 -25.33
CA LYS A 569 -19.72 -21.80 -25.42
C LYS A 569 -20.00 -22.47 -26.76
N LEU A 570 -18.96 -22.65 -27.56
CA LEU A 570 -19.06 -23.30 -28.87
C LEU A 570 -18.98 -24.82 -28.77
N ILE A 571 -17.92 -25.30 -28.09
CA ILE A 571 -17.67 -26.72 -27.88
C ILE A 571 -16.85 -26.93 -26.59
N GLU A 572 -16.93 -28.11 -26.02
CA GLU A 572 -16.11 -28.54 -24.91
C GLU A 572 -15.64 -29.98 -25.15
N GLY A 573 -14.34 -30.27 -24.91
CA GLY A 573 -13.79 -31.62 -25.14
C GLY A 573 -12.30 -31.71 -24.86
N THR A 574 -11.72 -32.88 -25.09
CA THR A 574 -10.28 -33.07 -25.02
C THR A 574 -9.57 -32.27 -26.14
N PRO A 575 -8.26 -31.98 -26.00
CA PRO A 575 -7.49 -31.27 -27.04
C PRO A 575 -7.67 -31.89 -28.43
N ALA A 576 -7.70 -33.24 -28.55
CA ALA A 576 -7.87 -33.95 -29.81
C ALA A 576 -9.27 -33.68 -30.45
N VAL A 577 -10.34 -33.65 -29.64
CA VAL A 577 -11.70 -33.36 -30.08
C VAL A 577 -11.81 -31.91 -30.59
N VAL A 578 -11.24 -30.98 -29.84
CA VAL A 578 -11.26 -29.54 -30.20
C VAL A 578 -10.46 -29.27 -31.47
N GLN A 579 -9.29 -29.89 -31.62
CA GLN A 579 -8.44 -29.73 -32.80
C GLN A 579 -9.06 -30.33 -34.09
N ALA A 580 -9.81 -31.41 -33.95
CA ALA A 580 -10.51 -32.05 -35.08
C ALA A 580 -11.79 -31.32 -35.50
N SER A 581 -12.32 -30.44 -34.64
CA SER A 581 -13.62 -29.78 -34.85
C SER A 581 -13.60 -28.77 -36.01
N PRO A 582 -14.43 -28.94 -37.05
CA PRO A 582 -14.57 -27.98 -38.13
C PRO A 582 -15.06 -26.61 -37.67
N VAL A 583 -15.94 -26.61 -36.65
CA VAL A 583 -16.53 -25.39 -36.09
C VAL A 583 -15.46 -24.55 -35.40
N VAL A 584 -14.53 -25.17 -34.69
CA VAL A 584 -13.40 -24.47 -34.05
C VAL A 584 -12.48 -23.87 -35.10
N ARG A 585 -12.18 -24.63 -36.19
CA ARG A 585 -11.35 -24.12 -37.29
C ARG A 585 -12.00 -22.90 -37.95
N ALA A 586 -13.30 -22.95 -38.21
CA ALA A 586 -14.04 -21.83 -38.79
C ALA A 586 -14.01 -20.58 -37.89
N ALA A 587 -14.17 -20.75 -36.57
CA ALA A 587 -14.12 -19.65 -35.60
C ALA A 587 -12.76 -18.94 -35.53
N TYR A 588 -11.64 -19.65 -35.78
CA TYR A 588 -10.30 -19.10 -35.78
C TYR A 588 -9.80 -18.60 -37.14
N LEU A 589 -10.20 -19.25 -38.23
CA LEU A 589 -9.76 -18.89 -39.57
C LEU A 589 -10.70 -17.90 -40.27
N GLY A 590 -11.87 -17.66 -39.69
CA GLY A 590 -12.98 -16.98 -40.36
C GLY A 590 -13.63 -17.91 -41.40
N THR A 591 -14.91 -17.80 -41.62
CA THR A 591 -15.56 -18.40 -42.78
C THR A 591 -15.06 -17.62 -44.01
N GLU A 592 -14.29 -18.29 -44.88
CA GLU A 592 -14.14 -17.81 -46.25
C GLU A 592 -15.54 -17.67 -46.88
N HIS A 593 -15.99 -16.43 -47.00
CA HIS A 593 -17.12 -16.05 -47.83
C HIS A 593 -16.64 -15.51 -49.14
#